data_1e8293d2109b5b9b33f6f5c4432d23db
#
_entry.id   1e8293d2109b5b9b33f6f5c4432d23db
#
_cell.length_a   1.000
_cell.length_b   1.000
_cell.length_c   1.000
_cell.angle_alpha   90.00
_cell.angle_beta   90.00
_cell.angle_gamma   90.00
#
_symmetry.space_group_name_H-M   'P 1'
#
loop_
_entity.id
_entity.type
_entity.pdbx_description
1 polymer ?
#
loop_
_entity_poly.entity_id
_entity_poly.type
_entity_poly.pdbx_seq_one_letter_code
_entity_poly.pdbx_strand_id
1 'polypeptide(L)'
;MVLTYSKKPLVGIIMGSSSDSRIMQGASEILDQFNIKHEDQIVSAHRTPARLSEYARHAEKMGFKVIIAGAGGAAHLPGMIASHTIIPVIGVPILVYNDKDAKKSDTSKFSAFGGLDSLLSITEMPSGSPVVSVGVNKSANAAIYTMKILANEFPDLQKKLKTYKSNQHNSVMEESNQLKKQGLSKFAKKKFK
;
A
#
# COMPACT_ATOMS: atom_id res chain seq x y z
N MET A 1 17.88 -4.14 21.45
CA MET A 1 17.26 -5.38 20.92
C MET A 1 16.11 -4.98 20.01
N VAL A 2 16.20 -5.30 18.71
CA VAL A 2 15.13 -4.96 17.75
C VAL A 2 13.99 -5.94 18.01
N LEU A 3 12.83 -5.42 18.43
CA LEU A 3 11.64 -6.23 18.64
C LEU A 3 11.13 -6.72 17.26
N THR A 4 11.19 -8.02 17.05
CA THR A 4 10.62 -8.69 15.88
C THR A 4 9.29 -9.31 16.30
N TYR A 5 8.17 -8.90 15.69
CA TYR A 5 6.83 -9.37 16.03
C TYR A 5 6.58 -10.84 15.68
N SER A 6 7.31 -11.36 14.70
CA SER A 6 7.25 -12.77 14.30
C SER A 6 8.56 -13.19 13.64
N LYS A 7 8.92 -14.49 13.75
CA LYS A 7 10.00 -15.09 12.97
C LYS A 7 9.63 -15.27 11.49
N LYS A 8 8.33 -15.46 11.19
CA LYS A 8 7.77 -15.60 9.85
C LYS A 8 7.19 -14.27 9.35
N PRO A 9 7.01 -14.08 8.03
CA PRO A 9 6.28 -12.96 7.50
C PRO A 9 4.84 -12.92 8.04
N LEU A 10 4.37 -11.72 8.38
CA LEU A 10 2.98 -11.47 8.81
C LEU A 10 2.13 -10.85 7.69
N VAL A 11 2.79 -10.30 6.67
CA VAL A 11 2.14 -9.55 5.60
C VAL A 11 2.62 -10.08 4.25
N GLY A 12 1.70 -10.28 3.32
CA GLY A 12 2.01 -10.48 1.91
C GLY A 12 1.87 -9.16 1.16
N ILE A 13 2.85 -8.79 0.35
CA ILE A 13 2.73 -7.71 -0.63
C ILE A 13 2.74 -8.34 -2.02
N ILE A 14 1.63 -8.23 -2.74
CA ILE A 14 1.53 -8.77 -4.09
C ILE A 14 1.19 -7.69 -5.11
N MET A 15 1.68 -7.88 -6.33
CA MET A 15 1.46 -6.95 -7.43
C MET A 15 1.26 -7.69 -8.75
N GLY A 16 0.47 -7.11 -9.66
CA GLY A 16 0.12 -7.74 -10.94
C GLY A 16 1.25 -7.76 -11.95
N SER A 17 2.21 -6.86 -11.81
CA SER A 17 3.32 -6.64 -12.74
C SER A 17 4.53 -6.05 -12.03
N SER A 18 5.73 -6.22 -12.63
CA SER A 18 6.95 -5.54 -12.17
C SER A 18 6.85 -4.01 -12.30
N SER A 19 6.03 -3.48 -13.21
CA SER A 19 5.77 -2.04 -13.34
C SER A 19 5.15 -1.44 -12.07
N ASP A 20 4.43 -2.24 -11.29
CA ASP A 20 3.74 -1.81 -10.09
C ASP A 20 4.70 -1.65 -8.90
N SER A 21 5.89 -2.24 -8.98
CA SER A 21 6.87 -2.28 -7.88
C SER A 21 7.26 -0.89 -7.37
N ARG A 22 7.36 0.09 -8.27
CA ARG A 22 7.68 1.49 -7.91
C ARG A 22 6.67 2.09 -6.93
N ILE A 23 5.39 1.73 -7.08
CA ILE A 23 4.33 2.19 -6.17
C ILE A 23 4.31 1.31 -4.91
N MET A 24 4.42 -0.02 -5.08
CA MET A 24 4.31 -0.96 -3.99
C MET A 24 5.49 -0.91 -3.01
N GLN A 25 6.66 -0.44 -3.45
CA GLN A 25 7.82 -0.17 -2.61
C GLN A 25 7.49 0.67 -1.38
N GLY A 26 6.59 1.66 -1.50
CA GLY A 26 6.20 2.47 -0.35
C GLY A 26 5.52 1.68 0.78
N ALA A 27 4.89 0.54 0.48
CA ALA A 27 4.35 -0.34 1.52
C ALA A 27 5.47 -1.13 2.21
N SER A 28 6.40 -1.68 1.44
CA SER A 28 7.58 -2.41 1.94
C SER A 28 8.41 -1.52 2.87
N GLU A 29 8.77 -0.31 2.45
CA GLU A 29 9.56 0.64 3.24
C GLU A 29 8.91 0.98 4.60
N ILE A 30 7.59 1.16 4.62
CA ILE A 30 6.87 1.42 5.88
C ILE A 30 6.88 0.19 6.79
N LEU A 31 6.65 -1.01 6.27
CA LEU A 31 6.70 -2.24 7.08
C LEU A 31 8.09 -2.47 7.64
N ASP A 32 9.14 -2.25 6.84
CA ASP A 32 10.55 -2.34 7.26
C ASP A 32 10.87 -1.34 8.38
N GLN A 33 10.44 -0.10 8.25
CA GLN A 33 10.62 0.93 9.30
C GLN A 33 10.07 0.49 10.66
N PHE A 34 9.00 -0.31 10.65
CA PHE A 34 8.38 -0.83 11.87
C PHE A 34 8.85 -2.23 12.25
N ASN A 35 9.80 -2.81 11.50
CA ASN A 35 10.32 -4.17 11.68
C ASN A 35 9.23 -5.25 11.55
N ILE A 36 8.30 -5.07 10.62
CA ILE A 36 7.27 -6.05 10.28
C ILE A 36 7.75 -6.86 9.08
N LYS A 37 7.98 -8.15 9.30
CA LYS A 37 8.36 -9.05 8.22
C LYS A 37 7.23 -9.23 7.23
N HIS A 38 7.56 -9.11 5.96
CA HIS A 38 6.65 -9.30 4.84
C HIS A 38 7.28 -10.14 3.73
N GLU A 39 6.48 -10.62 2.82
CA GLU A 39 6.89 -11.36 1.63
C GLU A 39 6.35 -10.62 0.39
N ASP A 40 7.23 -10.30 -0.55
CA ASP A 40 6.90 -9.54 -1.75
C ASP A 40 6.89 -10.45 -2.97
N GLN A 41 5.77 -10.48 -3.72
CA GLN A 41 5.67 -11.31 -4.91
C GLN A 41 4.94 -10.62 -6.08
N ILE A 42 5.34 -10.98 -7.30
CA ILE A 42 4.56 -10.68 -8.51
C ILE A 42 3.60 -11.86 -8.73
N VAL A 43 2.30 -11.57 -8.64
CA VAL A 43 1.21 -12.54 -8.83
C VAL A 43 0.21 -11.94 -9.81
N SER A 44 0.31 -12.31 -11.09
CA SER A 44 -0.57 -11.76 -12.10
C SER A 44 -1.90 -12.54 -12.15
N ALA A 45 -2.99 -11.86 -11.86
CA ALA A 45 -4.32 -12.46 -11.89
C ALA A 45 -4.68 -13.04 -13.26
N HIS A 46 -4.34 -12.34 -14.34
CA HIS A 46 -4.68 -12.74 -15.71
C HIS A 46 -3.67 -13.67 -16.37
N ARG A 47 -2.37 -13.51 -16.03
CA ARG A 47 -1.29 -14.26 -16.68
C ARG A 47 -0.85 -15.51 -15.92
N THR A 48 -1.09 -15.54 -14.58
CA THR A 48 -0.74 -16.65 -13.72
C THR A 48 -1.87 -16.99 -12.73
N PRO A 49 -3.10 -17.31 -13.22
CA PRO A 49 -4.26 -17.49 -12.34
C PRO A 49 -4.11 -18.68 -11.38
N ALA A 50 -3.47 -19.77 -11.80
CA ALA A 50 -3.19 -20.91 -10.92
C ALA A 50 -2.27 -20.49 -9.75
N ARG A 51 -1.21 -19.70 -10.04
CA ARG A 51 -0.31 -19.18 -9.00
C ARG A 51 -1.03 -18.27 -8.01
N LEU A 52 -2.03 -17.49 -8.46
CA LEU A 52 -2.84 -16.65 -7.57
C LEU A 52 -3.58 -17.49 -6.54
N SER A 53 -4.28 -18.53 -7.00
CA SER A 53 -5.02 -19.44 -6.12
C SER A 53 -4.08 -20.23 -5.18
N GLU A 54 -2.92 -20.63 -5.67
CA GLU A 54 -1.88 -21.28 -4.88
C GLU A 54 -1.30 -20.33 -3.81
N TYR A 55 -1.02 -19.08 -4.18
CA TYR A 55 -0.53 -18.06 -3.25
C TYR A 55 -1.53 -17.81 -2.11
N ALA A 56 -2.83 -17.72 -2.40
CA ALA A 56 -3.85 -17.53 -1.37
C ALA A 56 -3.82 -18.64 -0.32
N ARG A 57 -3.78 -19.89 -0.78
CA ARG A 57 -3.67 -21.07 0.12
C ARG A 57 -2.34 -21.11 0.88
N HIS A 58 -1.24 -20.69 0.24
CA HIS A 58 0.07 -20.62 0.87
C HIS A 58 0.08 -19.56 1.97
N ALA A 59 -0.47 -18.38 1.71
CA ALA A 59 -0.51 -17.27 2.66
C ALA A 59 -1.20 -17.66 3.99
N GLU A 60 -2.29 -18.39 3.92
CA GLU A 60 -2.98 -18.93 5.12
C GLU A 60 -2.08 -19.90 5.90
N LYS A 61 -1.45 -20.86 5.20
CA LYS A 61 -0.53 -21.84 5.83
C LYS A 61 0.69 -21.18 6.44
N MET A 62 1.19 -20.10 5.83
CA MET A 62 2.32 -19.32 6.37
C MET A 62 1.91 -18.45 7.56
N GLY A 63 0.63 -18.25 7.78
CA GLY A 63 0.09 -17.48 8.89
C GLY A 63 0.11 -15.97 8.63
N PHE A 64 0.02 -15.55 7.37
CA PHE A 64 -0.13 -14.12 7.05
C PHE A 64 -1.40 -13.58 7.69
N LYS A 65 -1.34 -12.36 8.16
CA LYS A 65 -2.45 -11.66 8.81
C LYS A 65 -3.16 -10.68 7.89
N VAL A 66 -2.44 -10.18 6.88
CA VAL A 66 -2.95 -9.22 5.88
C VAL A 66 -2.23 -9.43 4.55
N ILE A 67 -2.94 -9.25 3.46
CA ILE A 67 -2.37 -9.17 2.11
C ILE A 67 -2.59 -7.75 1.57
N ILE A 68 -1.51 -7.10 1.13
CA ILE A 68 -1.56 -5.83 0.40
C ILE A 68 -1.42 -6.16 -1.08
N ALA A 69 -2.44 -5.86 -1.88
CA ALA A 69 -2.48 -6.22 -3.29
C ALA A 69 -2.58 -4.98 -4.18
N GLY A 70 -1.57 -4.75 -5.03
CA GLY A 70 -1.51 -3.62 -5.96
C GLY A 70 -1.80 -4.02 -7.40
N ALA A 71 -2.65 -3.24 -8.08
CA ALA A 71 -2.94 -3.43 -9.49
C ALA A 71 -3.43 -2.14 -10.14
N GLY A 72 -3.15 -1.99 -11.45
CA GLY A 72 -3.58 -0.86 -12.26
C GLY A 72 -4.51 -1.27 -13.39
N GLY A 73 -5.18 -0.27 -14.00
CA GLY A 73 -6.18 -0.50 -15.04
C GLY A 73 -7.39 -1.28 -14.52
N ALA A 74 -7.78 -2.36 -15.21
CA ALA A 74 -8.73 -3.35 -14.69
C ALA A 74 -8.08 -4.14 -13.54
N ALA A 75 -8.07 -3.55 -12.35
CA ALA A 75 -7.30 -3.98 -11.18
C ALA A 75 -7.96 -5.18 -10.47
N HIS A 76 -8.05 -6.31 -11.16
CA HIS A 76 -8.76 -7.50 -10.66
C HIS A 76 -8.00 -8.26 -9.56
N LEU A 77 -6.67 -8.11 -9.46
CA LEU A 77 -5.85 -8.88 -8.51
C LEU A 77 -6.36 -8.82 -7.07
N PRO A 78 -6.69 -7.64 -6.48
CA PRO A 78 -7.15 -7.59 -5.10
C PRO A 78 -8.47 -8.35 -4.86
N GLY A 79 -9.43 -8.22 -5.76
CA GLY A 79 -10.69 -8.94 -5.67
C GLY A 79 -10.54 -10.45 -5.89
N MET A 80 -9.71 -10.83 -6.85
CA MET A 80 -9.45 -12.25 -7.12
C MET A 80 -8.73 -12.92 -5.96
N ILE A 81 -7.73 -12.29 -5.34
CA ILE A 81 -7.08 -12.89 -4.17
C ILE A 81 -8.05 -12.96 -2.98
N ALA A 82 -8.88 -11.93 -2.77
CA ALA A 82 -9.86 -11.91 -1.69
C ALA A 82 -10.90 -13.06 -1.79
N SER A 83 -11.24 -13.49 -3.02
CA SER A 83 -12.16 -14.60 -3.23
C SER A 83 -11.56 -15.98 -2.90
N HIS A 84 -10.24 -16.08 -2.72
CA HIS A 84 -9.52 -17.32 -2.45
C HIS A 84 -9.00 -17.45 -1.03
N THR A 85 -9.19 -16.46 -0.16
CA THR A 85 -8.68 -16.47 1.22
C THR A 85 -9.59 -15.74 2.18
N ILE A 86 -9.52 -16.12 3.46
CA ILE A 86 -10.15 -15.38 4.56
C ILE A 86 -9.25 -14.29 5.15
N ILE A 87 -8.00 -14.18 4.67
CA ILE A 87 -7.07 -13.14 5.11
C ILE A 87 -7.56 -11.79 4.60
N PRO A 88 -7.61 -10.74 5.44
CA PRO A 88 -7.96 -9.39 5.02
C PRO A 88 -7.08 -8.91 3.86
N VAL A 89 -7.71 -8.42 2.79
CA VAL A 89 -7.03 -7.88 1.61
C VAL A 89 -7.19 -6.35 1.55
N ILE A 90 -6.07 -5.66 1.41
CA ILE A 90 -6.02 -4.21 1.20
C ILE A 90 -5.56 -3.95 -0.23
N GLY A 91 -6.45 -3.39 -1.04
CA GLY A 91 -6.18 -3.04 -2.42
C GLY A 91 -5.47 -1.69 -2.54
N VAL A 92 -4.46 -1.64 -3.39
CA VAL A 92 -3.76 -0.43 -3.79
C VAL A 92 -4.05 -0.16 -5.26
N PRO A 93 -4.94 0.80 -5.57
CA PRO A 93 -5.15 1.22 -6.94
C PRO A 93 -3.88 1.86 -7.49
N ILE A 94 -3.44 1.42 -8.67
CA ILE A 94 -2.22 1.93 -9.29
C ILE A 94 -2.59 2.68 -10.57
N LEU A 95 -2.10 3.91 -10.66
CA LEU A 95 -2.17 4.69 -11.87
C LEU A 95 -1.20 4.12 -12.92
N VAL A 96 -1.74 3.64 -14.02
CA VAL A 96 -0.95 3.09 -15.14
C VAL A 96 -0.41 4.22 -16.00
N TYR A 97 0.87 4.16 -16.31
CA TYR A 97 1.52 5.01 -17.29
C TYR A 97 1.54 4.30 -18.64
N ASN A 98 1.04 4.94 -19.67
CA ASN A 98 1.01 4.37 -21.04
C ASN A 98 2.39 4.35 -21.72
N ASP A 99 3.36 5.06 -21.15
CA ASP A 99 4.74 5.10 -21.63
C ASP A 99 5.71 4.84 -20.47
N LYS A 100 6.63 3.89 -20.65
CA LYS A 100 7.63 3.52 -19.65
C LYS A 100 8.59 4.66 -19.33
N ASP A 101 8.80 5.58 -20.27
CA ASP A 101 9.71 6.72 -20.15
C ASP A 101 9.00 8.03 -19.81
N ALA A 102 7.68 7.99 -19.54
CA ALA A 102 6.91 9.18 -19.21
C ALA A 102 7.42 9.83 -17.92
N LYS A 103 7.83 11.09 -18.02
CA LYS A 103 8.08 11.93 -16.85
C LYS A 103 6.76 12.11 -16.09
N LYS A 104 6.81 12.13 -14.75
CA LYS A 104 5.62 12.31 -13.88
C LYS A 104 4.75 13.54 -14.22
N SER A 105 5.30 14.51 -14.94
CA SER A 105 4.63 15.76 -15.32
C SER A 105 3.82 15.67 -16.62
N ASP A 106 3.97 14.59 -17.40
CA ASP A 106 3.26 14.45 -18.67
C ASP A 106 1.96 13.64 -18.47
N THR A 107 0.89 14.34 -18.17
CA THR A 107 -0.43 13.74 -17.90
C THR A 107 -1.06 13.10 -19.15
N SER A 108 -0.60 13.45 -20.37
CA SER A 108 -1.10 12.83 -21.60
C SER A 108 -0.74 11.34 -21.74
N LYS A 109 0.21 10.89 -20.94
CA LYS A 109 0.72 9.51 -20.93
C LYS A 109 0.11 8.62 -19.86
N PHE A 110 -0.83 9.13 -19.06
CA PHE A 110 -1.60 8.33 -18.11
C PHE A 110 -2.74 7.57 -18.79
N SER A 111 -3.25 6.53 -18.13
CA SER A 111 -4.50 5.92 -18.55
C SER A 111 -5.61 6.98 -18.60
N ALA A 112 -6.55 6.82 -19.54
CA ALA A 112 -7.61 7.80 -19.80
C ALA A 112 -8.42 8.21 -18.56
N PHE A 113 -8.45 7.36 -17.54
CA PHE A 113 -9.24 7.56 -16.32
C PHE A 113 -8.42 7.98 -15.08
N GLY A 114 -7.12 8.26 -15.24
CA GLY A 114 -6.31 8.81 -14.15
C GLY A 114 -6.27 7.95 -12.86
N GLY A 115 -6.41 6.63 -12.98
CA GLY A 115 -6.44 5.70 -11.85
C GLY A 115 -7.83 5.47 -11.25
N LEU A 116 -8.87 6.13 -11.76
CA LEU A 116 -10.26 5.88 -11.36
C LEU A 116 -10.71 4.48 -11.78
N ASP A 117 -10.25 4.00 -12.93
CA ASP A 117 -10.43 2.63 -13.42
C ASP A 117 -9.97 1.58 -12.41
N SER A 118 -8.75 1.71 -11.90
CA SER A 118 -8.21 0.79 -10.90
C SER A 118 -8.90 0.94 -9.53
N LEU A 119 -9.24 2.16 -9.13
CA LEU A 119 -9.95 2.42 -7.89
C LEU A 119 -11.34 1.76 -7.91
N LEU A 120 -12.14 1.97 -8.95
CA LEU A 120 -13.47 1.38 -9.08
C LEU A 120 -13.40 -0.15 -9.18
N SER A 121 -12.42 -0.69 -9.94
CA SER A 121 -12.25 -2.15 -10.02
C SER A 121 -11.97 -2.80 -8.66
N ILE A 122 -11.36 -2.08 -7.72
CA ILE A 122 -11.03 -2.59 -6.38
C ILE A 122 -12.19 -2.38 -5.41
N THR A 123 -12.95 -1.28 -5.52
CA THR A 123 -14.01 -0.95 -4.57
C THR A 123 -15.35 -1.62 -4.85
N GLU A 124 -15.64 -1.90 -6.13
CA GLU A 124 -16.92 -2.49 -6.59
C GLU A 124 -16.92 -4.03 -6.51
N MET A 125 -16.49 -4.59 -5.36
CA MET A 125 -16.48 -6.03 -5.15
C MET A 125 -17.87 -6.56 -4.79
N PRO A 126 -18.24 -7.76 -5.26
CA PRO A 126 -19.50 -8.40 -4.90
C PRO A 126 -19.53 -8.78 -3.42
N SER A 127 -20.75 -8.91 -2.89
CA SER A 127 -20.97 -9.39 -1.52
C SER A 127 -20.27 -10.74 -1.29
N GLY A 128 -19.54 -10.85 -0.18
CA GLY A 128 -18.78 -12.04 0.21
C GLY A 128 -17.29 -12.01 -0.15
N SER A 129 -16.83 -11.08 -1.00
CA SER A 129 -15.41 -10.92 -1.34
C SER A 129 -14.93 -9.47 -1.14
N PRO A 130 -15.03 -8.93 0.08
CA PRO A 130 -14.72 -7.52 0.32
C PRO A 130 -13.22 -7.24 0.19
N VAL A 131 -12.89 -6.07 -0.39
CA VAL A 131 -11.55 -5.51 -0.42
C VAL A 131 -11.58 -4.09 0.14
N VAL A 132 -10.72 -3.79 1.11
CA VAL A 132 -10.53 -2.42 1.59
C VAL A 132 -9.59 -1.70 0.62
N SER A 133 -9.98 -0.56 0.09
CA SER A 133 -9.13 0.23 -0.81
C SER A 133 -8.50 1.42 -0.11
N VAL A 134 -7.25 1.73 -0.45
CA VAL A 134 -6.61 3.02 -0.18
C VAL A 134 -6.70 3.93 -1.40
N GLY A 135 -6.28 5.19 -1.28
CA GLY A 135 -6.22 6.09 -2.44
C GLY A 135 -5.22 5.63 -3.51
N VAL A 136 -5.40 6.13 -4.74
CA VAL A 136 -4.52 5.82 -5.88
C VAL A 136 -3.06 6.09 -5.53
N ASN A 137 -2.18 5.12 -5.80
CA ASN A 137 -0.74 5.15 -5.52
C ASN A 137 -0.36 5.31 -4.03
N LYS A 138 -1.28 5.02 -3.08
CA LYS A 138 -1.04 5.20 -1.64
C LYS A 138 -0.67 3.90 -0.93
N SER A 139 0.30 3.15 -1.45
CA SER A 139 0.75 1.88 -0.86
C SER A 139 1.26 2.03 0.58
N ALA A 140 1.94 3.13 0.90
CA ALA A 140 2.34 3.44 2.29
C ALA A 140 1.14 3.50 3.24
N ASN A 141 -0.02 4.03 2.80
CA ASN A 141 -1.23 4.03 3.60
C ASN A 141 -1.80 2.61 3.79
N ALA A 142 -1.64 1.73 2.81
CA ALA A 142 -2.00 0.32 2.96
C ALA A 142 -1.17 -0.36 4.06
N ALA A 143 0.14 -0.11 4.10
CA ALA A 143 1.00 -0.60 5.17
C ALA A 143 0.63 -0.03 6.54
N ILE A 144 0.33 1.28 6.64
CA ILE A 144 -0.13 1.90 7.89
C ILE A 144 -1.46 1.28 8.35
N TYR A 145 -2.39 1.02 7.42
CA TYR A 145 -3.65 0.37 7.74
C TYR A 145 -3.44 -1.08 8.20
N THR A 146 -2.56 -1.82 7.52
CA THR A 146 -2.11 -3.16 7.94
C THR A 146 -1.58 -3.15 9.37
N MET A 147 -0.71 -2.19 9.71
CA MET A 147 -0.19 -2.09 11.07
C MET A 147 -1.27 -1.79 12.11
N LYS A 148 -2.32 -1.05 11.75
CA LYS A 148 -3.47 -0.83 12.67
C LYS A 148 -4.24 -2.13 12.93
N ILE A 149 -4.36 -3.01 11.94
CA ILE A 149 -4.94 -4.34 12.11
C ILE A 149 -4.07 -5.17 13.05
N LEU A 150 -2.77 -5.24 12.77
CA LEU A 150 -1.80 -5.99 13.58
C LEU A 150 -1.67 -5.46 15.01
N ALA A 151 -1.87 -4.17 15.23
CA ALA A 151 -1.80 -3.55 16.56
C ALA A 151 -2.89 -4.05 17.53
N ASN A 152 -3.95 -4.71 17.05
CA ASN A 152 -4.92 -5.39 17.90
C ASN A 152 -4.32 -6.63 18.58
N GLU A 153 -3.32 -7.27 17.93
CA GLU A 153 -2.62 -8.43 18.45
C GLU A 153 -1.30 -8.06 19.14
N PHE A 154 -0.66 -6.96 18.73
CA PHE A 154 0.68 -6.54 19.17
C PHE A 154 0.67 -5.18 19.90
N PRO A 155 0.58 -5.14 21.26
CA PRO A 155 0.52 -3.88 22.02
C PRO A 155 1.71 -2.94 21.80
N ASP A 156 2.91 -3.47 21.57
CA ASP A 156 4.08 -2.64 21.29
C ASP A 156 4.00 -1.95 19.93
N LEU A 157 3.37 -2.58 18.94
CA LEU A 157 3.08 -1.94 17.66
C LEU A 157 2.08 -0.80 17.84
N GLN A 158 1.10 -0.97 18.72
CA GLN A 158 0.14 0.10 19.07
C GLN A 158 0.86 1.33 19.65
N LYS A 159 1.84 1.13 20.54
CA LYS A 159 2.66 2.23 21.10
C LYS A 159 3.45 2.94 19.99
N LYS A 160 4.11 2.17 19.11
CA LYS A 160 4.86 2.73 17.97
C LYS A 160 3.97 3.55 17.03
N LEU A 161 2.74 3.07 16.74
CA LEU A 161 1.79 3.82 15.91
C LEU A 161 1.33 5.12 16.58
N LYS A 162 1.13 5.14 17.90
CA LYS A 162 0.84 6.37 18.63
C LYS A 162 1.99 7.38 18.52
N THR A 163 3.24 6.92 18.69
CA THR A 163 4.43 7.76 18.52
C THR A 163 4.56 8.28 17.09
N TYR A 164 4.35 7.41 16.09
CA TYR A 164 4.37 7.80 14.67
C TYR A 164 3.36 8.92 14.38
N LYS A 165 2.13 8.77 14.89
CA LYS A 165 1.08 9.80 14.74
C LYS A 165 1.43 11.11 15.44
N SER A 166 2.01 11.04 16.64
CA SER A 166 2.49 12.23 17.38
C SER A 166 3.60 12.94 16.61
N ASN A 167 4.54 12.20 16.02
CA ASN A 167 5.62 12.78 15.23
C ASN A 167 5.09 13.50 13.98
N GLN A 168 4.10 12.92 13.30
CA GLN A 168 3.43 13.59 12.18
C GLN A 168 2.77 14.90 12.61
N HIS A 169 2.06 14.89 13.75
CA HIS A 169 1.46 16.11 14.31
C HIS A 169 2.53 17.18 14.55
N ASN A 170 3.61 16.82 15.26
CA ASN A 170 4.69 17.75 15.59
C ASN A 170 5.35 18.33 14.34
N SER A 171 5.59 17.51 13.31
CA SER A 171 6.15 17.98 12.03
C SER A 171 5.26 19.04 11.37
N VAL A 172 3.94 18.80 11.33
CA VAL A 172 3.00 19.77 10.74
C VAL A 172 2.96 21.07 11.57
N MET A 173 2.99 20.97 12.89
CA MET A 173 3.01 22.15 13.77
C MET A 173 4.30 22.95 13.59
N GLU A 174 5.44 22.30 13.45
CA GLU A 174 6.71 22.95 13.17
C GLU A 174 6.71 23.64 11.81
N GLU A 175 6.25 22.97 10.74
CA GLU A 175 6.08 23.58 9.41
C GLU A 175 5.15 24.79 9.45
N SER A 176 4.04 24.71 10.17
CA SER A 176 3.09 25.80 10.35
C SER A 176 3.74 27.02 11.04
N ASN A 177 4.53 26.76 12.08
CA ASN A 177 5.25 27.82 12.79
C ASN A 177 6.34 28.45 11.92
N GLN A 178 7.04 27.67 11.11
CA GLN A 178 8.01 28.19 10.14
C GLN A 178 7.33 29.05 9.08
N LEU A 179 6.18 28.60 8.55
CA LEU A 179 5.38 29.36 7.59
C LEU A 179 4.95 30.73 8.17
N LYS A 180 4.43 30.75 9.40
CA LYS A 180 4.04 31.99 10.10
C LYS A 180 5.22 32.97 10.26
N LYS A 181 6.43 32.46 10.59
CA LYS A 181 7.63 33.29 10.79
C LYS A 181 8.21 33.85 9.49
N GLN A 182 8.16 33.08 8.39
CA GLN A 182 8.86 33.43 7.14
C GLN A 182 7.94 34.05 6.08
N GLY A 183 6.64 33.84 6.20
CA GLY A 183 5.65 34.13 5.18
C GLY A 183 5.65 33.13 4.01
N LEU A 184 4.53 33.03 3.31
CA LEU A 184 4.30 32.02 2.28
C LEU A 184 5.35 32.04 1.17
N SER A 185 5.73 33.24 0.68
CA SER A 185 6.67 33.36 -0.44
C SER A 185 8.06 32.79 -0.14
N LYS A 186 8.60 33.02 1.06
CA LYS A 186 9.91 32.47 1.48
C LYS A 186 9.82 30.97 1.77
N PHE A 187 8.74 30.54 2.42
CA PHE A 187 8.51 29.14 2.78
C PHE A 187 8.41 28.25 1.52
N ALA A 188 7.63 28.66 0.52
CA ALA A 188 7.49 27.91 -0.73
C ALA A 188 8.81 27.77 -1.49
N LYS A 189 9.60 28.85 -1.61
CA LYS A 189 10.92 28.81 -2.27
C LYS A 189 11.91 27.83 -1.63
N LYS A 190 11.81 27.60 -0.31
CA LYS A 190 12.69 26.65 0.41
C LYS A 190 12.27 25.21 0.21
N LYS A 191 10.98 24.93 0.07
CA LYS A 191 10.42 23.57 0.04
C LYS A 191 10.42 22.96 -1.37
N PHE A 192 10.46 23.79 -2.42
CA PHE A 192 10.37 23.36 -3.82
C PHE A 192 11.64 23.67 -4.64
N LYS A 193 12.78 23.89 -3.97
CA LYS A 193 14.12 23.80 -4.56
C LYS A 193 14.58 22.33 -4.50
#